data_efea674d25a856ccb96dc31e4021afa2
#
_entry.id   efea674d25a856ccb96dc31e4021afa2
#
_cell.length_a   1.000
_cell.length_b   1.000
_cell.length_c   1.000
_cell.angle_alpha   90.00
_cell.angle_beta   90.00
_cell.angle_gamma   90.00
#
_symmetry.space_group_name_H-M   'P 1'
#
loop_
_entity.id
_entity.type
_entity.pdbx_description
1 polymer ?
#
loop_
_entity_poly.entity_id
_entity_poly.type
_entity_poly.pdbx_seq_one_letter_code
_entity_poly.pdbx_strand_id
1 'polypeptide(L)'
;MIRRSTPLIAGAMLVAAMLTGAGPAAAQGKKIVVAIPGIPPIYSVTIAFVAEKQGFFKKHGANVEIKPFDNGTAAARAVVAGDIDMAWSPTPPVINQVSNADVPLVAVYGMPNPDWVVGTTETGKACKDLAGQDVGVDSINGARSIALRSMLSGGCKDVKIEELKQIALGSGPGPALLAGRLHYAVLHLDDLAEIEHQGKKLNILLAMKNTNPTSHYLTLVVRKDNLEKNRDAIVRTVAGMIEAAHFMQDPKNADAVAEAASVTGHNKEVNKAALKAFLGIDFWASKDDGLPQNKIEAVAALMKKIGSIKPDKEPVTYDKFVDKTVWKDANAMVK
;
A
#
# COMPACT_ATOMS: atom_id res chain seq x y z
N MET A 1 21.68 -53.32 -82.72
CA MET A 1 21.48 -53.63 -81.32
C MET A 1 22.52 -52.82 -80.53
N ILE A 2 22.12 -51.66 -80.02
CA ILE A 2 23.04 -50.75 -79.30
C ILE A 2 22.44 -50.50 -77.96
N ARG A 3 23.10 -51.00 -76.85
CA ARG A 3 22.77 -50.71 -75.45
C ARG A 3 23.34 -49.35 -75.10
N ARG A 4 22.50 -48.41 -74.70
CA ARG A 4 22.93 -47.16 -74.09
C ARG A 4 22.86 -47.30 -72.56
N SER A 5 23.95 -47.13 -71.94
CA SER A 5 24.12 -47.03 -70.48
C SER A 5 23.92 -45.59 -70.03
N THR A 6 23.02 -45.38 -69.07
CA THR A 6 22.77 -44.11 -68.43
C THR A 6 23.54 -44.03 -67.11
N PRO A 7 24.25 -42.93 -66.79
CA PRO A 7 24.91 -42.79 -65.46
C PRO A 7 23.96 -42.26 -64.43
N LEU A 8 23.96 -42.87 -63.20
CA LEU A 8 23.35 -42.37 -62.00
C LEU A 8 24.13 -41.19 -61.45
N ILE A 9 23.47 -40.05 -61.31
CA ILE A 9 24.01 -38.91 -60.55
C ILE A 9 23.52 -39.04 -59.11
N ALA A 10 24.46 -39.29 -58.20
CA ALA A 10 24.21 -39.29 -56.76
C ALA A 10 24.11 -37.82 -56.26
N GLY A 11 22.92 -37.35 -55.93
CA GLY A 11 22.70 -36.08 -55.30
C GLY A 11 22.93 -36.19 -53.79
N ALA A 12 23.97 -35.57 -53.29
CA ALA A 12 24.18 -35.41 -51.85
C ALA A 12 23.27 -34.32 -51.31
N MET A 13 22.24 -34.69 -50.55
CA MET A 13 21.42 -33.72 -49.76
C MET A 13 22.20 -33.29 -48.50
N LEU A 14 22.65 -32.03 -48.49
CA LEU A 14 23.15 -31.36 -47.31
C LEU A 14 21.95 -31.02 -46.41
N VAL A 15 21.71 -31.76 -45.35
CA VAL A 15 20.75 -31.38 -44.28
C VAL A 15 21.44 -30.35 -43.37
N ALA A 16 21.15 -29.07 -43.60
CA ALA A 16 21.49 -27.97 -42.69
C ALA A 16 20.62 -28.10 -41.44
N ALA A 17 21.17 -28.62 -40.36
CA ALA A 17 20.54 -28.61 -39.05
C ALA A 17 20.49 -27.15 -38.55
N MET A 18 19.33 -26.48 -38.65
CA MET A 18 19.04 -25.24 -37.93
C MET A 18 18.93 -25.56 -36.44
N LEU A 19 20.02 -25.41 -35.72
CA LEU A 19 20.02 -25.29 -34.28
C LEU A 19 19.34 -23.96 -33.93
N THR A 20 18.01 -23.95 -33.84
CA THR A 20 17.28 -22.89 -33.16
C THR A 20 17.70 -22.94 -31.71
N GLY A 21 18.58 -22.02 -31.32
CA GLY A 21 18.92 -21.77 -29.94
C GLY A 21 17.66 -21.33 -29.17
N ALA A 22 16.96 -22.30 -28.58
CA ALA A 22 16.04 -22.01 -27.51
C ALA A 22 16.87 -21.48 -26.35
N GLY A 23 17.03 -20.15 -26.27
CA GLY A 23 17.52 -19.51 -25.05
C GLY A 23 16.72 -20.07 -23.89
N PRO A 24 17.33 -20.24 -22.69
CA PRO A 24 16.59 -20.71 -21.53
C PRO A 24 15.40 -19.78 -21.32
N ALA A 25 14.18 -20.29 -21.53
CA ALA A 25 12.99 -19.63 -21.04
C ALA A 25 13.23 -19.48 -19.54
N ALA A 26 13.51 -18.24 -19.10
CA ALA A 26 13.64 -17.95 -17.68
C ALA A 26 12.34 -18.46 -17.07
N ALA A 27 12.40 -19.52 -16.29
CA ALA A 27 11.26 -20.07 -15.59
C ALA A 27 10.63 -18.88 -14.83
N GLN A 28 9.45 -18.47 -15.27
CA GLN A 28 8.74 -17.37 -14.61
C GLN A 28 8.56 -17.79 -13.17
N GLY A 29 9.20 -17.05 -12.24
CA GLY A 29 9.16 -17.37 -10.82
C GLY A 29 7.71 -17.45 -10.32
N LYS A 30 7.52 -18.02 -9.13
CA LYS A 30 6.20 -18.08 -8.46
C LYS A 30 5.51 -16.73 -8.59
N LYS A 31 4.29 -16.71 -9.14
CA LYS A 31 3.44 -15.53 -9.17
C LYS A 31 3.05 -15.11 -7.75
N ILE A 32 3.28 -13.86 -7.42
CA ILE A 32 2.90 -13.24 -6.15
C ILE A 32 1.73 -12.28 -6.41
N VAL A 33 0.62 -12.49 -5.73
CA VAL A 33 -0.53 -11.59 -5.77
C VAL A 33 -0.44 -10.62 -4.60
N VAL A 34 -0.34 -9.32 -4.91
CA VAL A 34 -0.26 -8.23 -3.93
C VAL A 34 -1.60 -7.51 -3.87
N ALA A 35 -2.31 -7.66 -2.77
CA ALA A 35 -3.52 -6.89 -2.51
C ALA A 35 -3.19 -5.45 -2.10
N ILE A 36 -3.96 -4.52 -2.61
CA ILE A 36 -3.86 -3.09 -2.31
C ILE A 36 -5.21 -2.51 -1.88
N PRO A 37 -5.24 -1.52 -0.97
CA PRO A 37 -6.48 -0.88 -0.55
C PRO A 37 -7.00 0.15 -1.56
N GLY A 38 -8.34 0.21 -1.66
CA GLY A 38 -9.09 1.17 -2.46
C GLY A 38 -9.53 0.66 -3.82
N ILE A 39 -10.77 0.99 -4.18
CA ILE A 39 -11.36 0.85 -5.51
C ILE A 39 -12.05 2.19 -5.82
N PRO A 40 -11.40 3.09 -6.61
CA PRO A 40 -10.04 3.00 -7.15
C PRO A 40 -8.95 2.93 -6.06
N PRO A 41 -7.72 2.50 -6.40
CA PRO A 41 -6.59 2.44 -5.48
C PRO A 41 -6.28 3.78 -4.82
N ILE A 42 -5.97 3.78 -3.52
CA ILE A 42 -5.52 4.99 -2.81
C ILE A 42 -4.11 5.38 -3.24
N TYR A 43 -3.78 6.67 -3.18
CA TYR A 43 -2.50 7.19 -3.67
C TYR A 43 -1.27 6.58 -2.97
N SER A 44 -1.36 6.28 -1.70
CA SER A 44 -0.27 5.72 -0.89
C SER A 44 0.31 4.42 -1.46
N VAL A 45 -0.48 3.62 -2.19
CA VAL A 45 -0.02 2.34 -2.80
C VAL A 45 0.45 2.46 -4.24
N THR A 46 0.59 3.67 -4.78
CA THR A 46 1.11 3.91 -6.14
C THR A 46 2.52 3.36 -6.35
N ILE A 47 3.29 3.16 -5.28
CA ILE A 47 4.59 2.49 -5.33
C ILE A 47 4.54 1.14 -6.06
N ALA A 48 3.48 0.34 -5.88
CA ALA A 48 3.32 -0.94 -6.55
C ALA A 48 3.11 -0.75 -8.07
N PHE A 49 2.33 0.26 -8.47
CA PHE A 49 2.09 0.58 -9.88
C PHE A 49 3.31 1.23 -10.55
N VAL A 50 4.08 2.02 -9.80
CA VAL A 50 5.38 2.52 -10.28
C VAL A 50 6.32 1.34 -10.52
N ALA A 51 6.42 0.40 -9.57
CA ALA A 51 7.24 -0.81 -9.75
C ALA A 51 6.84 -1.64 -10.97
N GLU A 52 5.54 -1.77 -11.23
CA GLU A 52 5.00 -2.47 -12.38
C GLU A 52 5.30 -1.72 -13.69
N LYS A 53 4.89 -0.44 -13.80
CA LYS A 53 5.01 0.36 -15.03
C LYS A 53 6.46 0.66 -15.41
N GLN A 54 7.36 0.86 -14.44
CA GLN A 54 8.78 1.05 -14.70
C GLN A 54 9.55 -0.27 -14.90
N GLY A 55 8.86 -1.41 -14.79
CA GLY A 55 9.44 -2.73 -15.01
C GLY A 55 10.36 -3.21 -13.88
N PHE A 56 10.32 -2.60 -12.68
CA PHE A 56 11.19 -2.98 -11.56
C PHE A 56 10.90 -4.38 -11.04
N PHE A 57 9.66 -4.83 -11.02
CA PHE A 57 9.34 -6.22 -10.70
C PHE A 57 10.03 -7.18 -11.68
N LYS A 58 9.92 -6.92 -12.98
CA LYS A 58 10.57 -7.73 -14.01
C LYS A 58 12.10 -7.68 -13.90
N LYS A 59 12.68 -6.51 -13.63
CA LYS A 59 14.14 -6.33 -13.44
C LYS A 59 14.67 -7.24 -12.32
N HIS A 60 13.92 -7.40 -11.22
CA HIS A 60 14.29 -8.28 -10.12
C HIS A 60 13.79 -9.72 -10.30
N GLY A 61 13.19 -10.07 -11.44
CA GLY A 61 12.67 -11.42 -11.70
C GLY A 61 11.43 -11.77 -10.89
N ALA A 62 10.71 -10.77 -10.38
CA ALA A 62 9.43 -10.96 -9.70
C ALA A 62 8.29 -11.04 -10.71
N ASN A 63 7.38 -12.01 -10.53
CA ASN A 63 6.13 -12.14 -11.26
C ASN A 63 5.00 -11.68 -10.33
N VAL A 64 4.53 -10.44 -10.50
CA VAL A 64 3.59 -9.80 -9.58
C VAL A 64 2.26 -9.51 -10.27
N GLU A 65 1.16 -9.79 -9.57
CA GLU A 65 -0.18 -9.32 -9.90
C GLU A 65 -0.66 -8.39 -8.80
N ILE A 66 -1.09 -7.17 -9.16
CA ILE A 66 -1.66 -6.20 -8.22
C ILE A 66 -3.18 -6.34 -8.23
N LYS A 67 -3.81 -6.54 -7.06
CA LYS A 67 -5.24 -6.74 -6.93
C LYS A 67 -5.87 -5.75 -5.95
N PRO A 68 -6.74 -4.83 -6.43
CA PRO A 68 -7.45 -3.89 -5.55
C PRO A 68 -8.50 -4.59 -4.67
N PHE A 69 -8.66 -4.06 -3.45
CA PHE A 69 -9.68 -4.42 -2.46
C PHE A 69 -10.38 -3.16 -1.95
N ASP A 70 -11.61 -3.26 -1.46
CA ASP A 70 -12.38 -2.11 -0.96
C ASP A 70 -11.60 -1.27 0.08
N ASN A 71 -10.84 -1.96 0.94
CA ASN A 71 -9.98 -1.33 1.95
C ASN A 71 -8.87 -2.28 2.42
N GLY A 72 -7.89 -1.73 3.15
CA GLY A 72 -6.75 -2.50 3.63
C GLY A 72 -7.10 -3.60 4.64
N THR A 73 -8.17 -3.45 5.41
CA THR A 73 -8.64 -4.49 6.34
C THR A 73 -9.16 -5.71 5.57
N ALA A 74 -9.88 -5.50 4.47
CA ALA A 74 -10.33 -6.57 3.57
C ALA A 74 -9.13 -7.25 2.89
N ALA A 75 -8.15 -6.47 2.41
CA ALA A 75 -6.91 -6.99 1.82
C ALA A 75 -6.14 -7.89 2.80
N ALA A 76 -5.95 -7.45 4.06
CA ALA A 76 -5.28 -8.26 5.09
C ALA A 76 -6.04 -9.55 5.41
N ARG A 77 -7.37 -9.51 5.47
CA ARG A 77 -8.19 -10.72 5.68
C ARG A 77 -8.01 -11.75 4.55
N ALA A 78 -7.89 -11.30 3.30
CA ALA A 78 -7.64 -12.19 2.17
C ALA A 78 -6.26 -12.87 2.26
N VAL A 79 -5.25 -12.18 2.82
CA VAL A 79 -3.94 -12.80 3.13
C VAL A 79 -4.10 -13.83 4.25
N VAL A 80 -4.84 -13.54 5.31
CA VAL A 80 -5.12 -14.49 6.40
C VAL A 80 -5.81 -15.74 5.88
N ALA A 81 -6.77 -15.60 4.97
CA ALA A 81 -7.47 -16.72 4.33
C ALA A 81 -6.57 -17.56 3.40
N GLY A 82 -5.44 -17.01 2.95
CA GLY A 82 -4.55 -17.66 1.99
C GLY A 82 -4.92 -17.44 0.52
N ASP A 83 -5.89 -16.57 0.24
CA ASP A 83 -6.36 -16.24 -1.12
C ASP A 83 -5.39 -15.30 -1.84
N ILE A 84 -4.59 -14.56 -1.08
CA ILE A 84 -3.64 -13.54 -1.53
C ILE A 84 -2.29 -13.79 -0.85
N ASP A 85 -1.20 -13.55 -1.57
CA ASP A 85 0.15 -13.78 -1.05
C ASP A 85 0.60 -12.67 -0.10
N MET A 86 0.39 -11.40 -0.46
CA MET A 86 0.81 -10.21 0.30
C MET A 86 -0.26 -9.13 0.25
N ALA A 87 -0.31 -8.26 1.25
CA ALA A 87 -1.19 -7.10 1.22
C ALA A 87 -0.57 -5.85 1.82
N TRP A 88 -0.78 -4.71 1.16
CA TRP A 88 -0.68 -3.42 1.81
C TRP A 88 -1.91 -3.19 2.68
N SER A 89 -1.70 -2.98 3.96
CA SER A 89 -2.78 -2.71 4.91
C SER A 89 -2.34 -1.72 5.98
N PRO A 90 -3.22 -0.82 6.42
CA PRO A 90 -2.93 0.04 7.56
C PRO A 90 -2.54 -0.77 8.80
N THR A 91 -1.47 -0.32 9.46
CA THR A 91 -0.88 -1.02 10.60
C THR A 91 -1.85 -1.25 11.76
N PRO A 92 -2.69 -0.27 12.16
CA PRO A 92 -3.61 -0.48 13.27
C PRO A 92 -4.57 -1.65 13.11
N PRO A 93 -5.32 -1.81 11.97
CA PRO A 93 -6.18 -2.98 11.78
C PRO A 93 -5.41 -4.31 11.71
N VAL A 94 -4.18 -4.32 11.18
CA VAL A 94 -3.37 -5.55 11.14
C VAL A 94 -2.95 -5.96 12.56
N ILE A 95 -2.40 -5.03 13.35
CA ILE A 95 -2.04 -5.28 14.75
C ILE A 95 -3.26 -5.78 15.53
N ASN A 96 -4.42 -5.19 15.29
CA ASN A 96 -5.68 -5.63 15.90
C ASN A 96 -6.03 -7.09 15.54
N GLN A 97 -5.92 -7.47 14.26
CA GLN A 97 -6.18 -8.86 13.82
C GLN A 97 -5.19 -9.85 14.44
N VAL A 98 -3.89 -9.54 14.39
CA VAL A 98 -2.84 -10.40 14.95
C VAL A 98 -3.01 -10.56 16.46
N SER A 99 -3.26 -9.46 17.18
CA SER A 99 -3.38 -9.50 18.65
C SER A 99 -4.66 -10.20 19.14
N ASN A 100 -5.79 -9.98 18.46
CA ASN A 100 -7.08 -10.54 18.91
C ASN A 100 -7.32 -11.98 18.46
N ALA A 101 -6.82 -12.38 17.31
CA ALA A 101 -7.09 -13.68 16.69
C ALA A 101 -5.85 -14.55 16.49
N ASP A 102 -4.69 -14.09 16.93
CA ASP A 102 -3.38 -14.79 16.83
C ASP A 102 -3.08 -15.28 15.40
N VAL A 103 -3.47 -14.49 14.41
CA VAL A 103 -3.23 -14.83 13.01
C VAL A 103 -1.75 -14.70 12.64
N PRO A 104 -1.18 -15.63 11.85
CA PRO A 104 0.26 -15.69 11.59
C PRO A 104 0.72 -14.71 10.50
N LEU A 105 0.41 -13.42 10.65
CA LEU A 105 0.88 -12.35 9.76
C LEU A 105 2.18 -11.73 10.28
N VAL A 106 3.09 -11.43 9.35
CA VAL A 106 4.28 -10.61 9.59
C VAL A 106 4.36 -9.47 8.59
N ALA A 107 4.86 -8.33 9.06
CA ALA A 107 5.19 -7.17 8.24
C ALA A 107 6.62 -7.30 7.72
N VAL A 108 6.81 -7.08 6.42
CA VAL A 108 8.10 -7.24 5.73
C VAL A 108 8.61 -5.94 5.10
N TYR A 109 7.75 -4.92 5.00
CA TYR A 109 8.06 -3.57 4.53
C TYR A 109 6.98 -2.60 5.00
N GLY A 110 7.27 -1.31 5.13
CA GLY A 110 6.32 -0.35 5.68
C GLY A 110 6.44 1.06 5.14
N MET A 111 5.43 1.86 5.47
CA MET A 111 5.35 3.31 5.24
C MET A 111 5.09 3.96 6.60
N PRO A 112 6.14 4.60 7.21
CA PRO A 112 6.13 4.92 8.63
C PRO A 112 5.30 6.14 9.00
N ASN A 113 4.97 7.01 8.03
CA ASN A 113 4.41 8.32 8.31
C ASN A 113 2.95 8.42 7.86
N PRO A 114 1.98 8.57 8.79
CA PRO A 114 0.57 8.69 8.43
C PRO A 114 0.27 10.05 7.81
N ASP A 115 -0.54 10.04 6.77
CA ASP A 115 -1.00 11.20 6.00
C ASP A 115 -2.43 11.65 6.36
N TRP A 116 -3.08 11.01 7.35
CA TRP A 116 -4.47 11.26 7.68
C TRP A 116 -4.73 12.61 8.36
N VAL A 117 -5.81 13.25 7.89
CA VAL A 117 -6.38 14.43 8.51
C VAL A 117 -7.91 14.26 8.67
N VAL A 118 -8.51 14.99 9.60
CA VAL A 118 -9.95 15.26 9.64
C VAL A 118 -10.14 16.66 9.10
N GLY A 119 -10.96 16.80 8.08
CA GLY A 119 -11.16 18.08 7.43
C GLY A 119 -12.61 18.36 7.00
N THR A 120 -12.85 19.62 6.67
CA THR A 120 -14.10 20.16 6.14
C THR A 120 -13.80 21.24 5.12
N THR A 121 -14.71 21.47 4.16
CA THR A 121 -14.65 22.62 3.25
C THR A 121 -15.30 23.88 3.85
N GLU A 122 -15.88 23.79 5.04
CA GLU A 122 -16.45 24.92 5.76
C GLU A 122 -15.37 25.70 6.52
N THR A 123 -15.43 27.02 6.47
CA THR A 123 -14.50 27.90 7.18
C THR A 123 -14.90 28.12 8.64
N GLY A 124 -13.91 28.42 9.50
CA GLY A 124 -14.14 28.78 10.90
C GLY A 124 -14.55 27.62 11.82
N LYS A 125 -14.53 26.38 11.33
CA LYS A 125 -14.80 25.19 12.12
C LYS A 125 -13.56 24.75 12.91
N ALA A 126 -13.79 24.19 14.07
CA ALA A 126 -12.78 23.59 14.95
C ALA A 126 -13.18 22.15 15.30
N CYS A 127 -12.29 21.41 15.96
CA CYS A 127 -12.57 20.00 16.26
C CYS A 127 -13.82 19.77 17.13
N LYS A 128 -14.17 20.72 18.01
CA LYS A 128 -15.40 20.66 18.83
C LYS A 128 -16.69 20.62 18.00
N ASP A 129 -16.64 21.17 16.79
CA ASP A 129 -17.80 21.20 15.88
C ASP A 129 -18.08 19.83 15.25
N LEU A 130 -17.24 18.82 15.51
CA LEU A 130 -17.48 17.44 15.11
C LEU A 130 -18.58 16.76 15.94
N ALA A 131 -18.85 17.22 17.16
CA ALA A 131 -19.82 16.60 18.06
C ALA A 131 -21.21 16.53 17.38
N GLY A 132 -21.82 15.35 17.37
CA GLY A 132 -23.13 15.09 16.74
C GLY A 132 -23.13 15.04 15.21
N GLN A 133 -21.98 15.15 14.54
CA GLN A 133 -21.89 15.25 13.08
C GLN A 133 -21.67 13.88 12.40
N ASP A 134 -22.08 13.84 11.12
CA ASP A 134 -21.74 12.77 10.19
C ASP A 134 -20.29 12.94 9.73
N VAL A 135 -19.44 11.90 9.91
CA VAL A 135 -18.04 11.92 9.49
C VAL A 135 -17.74 10.76 8.55
N GLY A 136 -17.27 11.06 7.36
CA GLY A 136 -16.91 10.06 6.35
C GLY A 136 -15.67 9.26 6.74
N VAL A 137 -15.78 7.94 6.69
CA VAL A 137 -14.70 6.96 6.93
C VAL A 137 -14.72 5.87 5.85
N ASP A 138 -13.68 5.03 5.79
CA ASP A 138 -13.63 3.88 4.88
C ASP A 138 -14.64 2.78 5.27
N SER A 139 -14.59 2.38 6.54
CA SER A 139 -15.50 1.41 7.15
C SER A 139 -15.54 1.59 8.66
N ILE A 140 -16.62 1.15 9.30
CA ILE A 140 -16.71 1.17 10.76
C ILE A 140 -15.64 0.23 11.34
N ASN A 141 -14.85 0.74 12.29
CA ASN A 141 -13.65 0.09 12.84
C ASN A 141 -12.56 -0.22 11.79
N GLY A 142 -12.64 0.36 10.59
CA GLY A 142 -11.59 0.33 9.59
C GLY A 142 -10.47 1.34 9.88
N ALA A 143 -9.56 1.51 8.92
CA ALA A 143 -8.38 2.34 9.11
C ALA A 143 -8.70 3.81 9.41
N ARG A 144 -9.61 4.43 8.63
CA ARG A 144 -10.02 5.84 8.84
C ARG A 144 -10.81 6.01 10.14
N SER A 145 -11.63 5.03 10.52
CA SER A 145 -12.37 5.03 11.79
C SER A 145 -11.41 4.97 13.00
N ILE A 146 -10.39 4.10 12.94
CA ILE A 146 -9.35 4.01 13.97
C ILE A 146 -8.51 5.29 14.00
N ALA A 147 -8.15 5.84 12.84
CA ALA A 147 -7.43 7.11 12.74
C ALA A 147 -8.22 8.26 13.35
N LEU A 148 -9.53 8.34 13.08
CA LEU A 148 -10.42 9.34 13.69
C LEU A 148 -10.41 9.24 15.22
N ARG A 149 -10.65 8.04 15.76
CA ARG A 149 -10.59 7.79 17.23
C ARG A 149 -9.24 8.19 17.81
N SER A 150 -8.15 7.85 17.13
CA SER A 150 -6.79 8.20 17.53
C SER A 150 -6.57 9.72 17.53
N MET A 151 -6.98 10.41 16.48
CA MET A 151 -6.84 11.87 16.37
C MET A 151 -7.68 12.61 17.40
N LEU A 152 -8.91 12.16 17.67
CA LEU A 152 -9.75 12.73 18.73
C LEU A 152 -9.07 12.56 20.10
N SER A 153 -8.60 11.36 20.44
CA SER A 153 -7.95 11.10 21.74
C SER A 153 -6.66 11.90 21.95
N GLY A 154 -5.94 12.22 20.87
CA GLY A 154 -4.68 12.97 20.90
C GLY A 154 -4.86 14.50 20.84
N GLY A 155 -5.90 14.99 20.15
CA GLY A 155 -6.02 16.42 19.84
C GLY A 155 -7.39 17.05 20.09
N CYS A 156 -8.42 16.29 20.46
CA CYS A 156 -9.78 16.81 20.68
C CYS A 156 -10.54 15.99 21.74
N LYS A 157 -10.05 16.03 22.97
CA LYS A 157 -10.52 15.17 24.07
C LYS A 157 -11.97 15.40 24.50
N ASP A 158 -12.51 16.58 24.19
CA ASP A 158 -13.88 16.95 24.52
C ASP A 158 -14.93 16.34 23.59
N VAL A 159 -14.50 15.73 22.47
CA VAL A 159 -15.37 15.03 21.52
C VAL A 159 -15.06 13.54 21.56
N LYS A 160 -16.07 12.73 21.89
CA LYS A 160 -15.96 11.28 21.91
C LYS A 160 -16.37 10.68 20.55
N ILE A 161 -15.73 9.60 20.16
CA ILE A 161 -16.05 8.92 18.89
C ILE A 161 -17.52 8.44 18.84
N GLU A 162 -18.08 8.10 19.99
CA GLU A 162 -19.47 7.65 20.15
C GLU A 162 -20.50 8.76 19.91
N GLU A 163 -20.07 10.03 19.99
CA GLU A 163 -20.91 11.20 19.66
C GLU A 163 -21.00 11.47 18.16
N LEU A 164 -20.15 10.81 17.36
CA LEU A 164 -20.08 10.99 15.92
C LEU A 164 -20.87 9.88 15.20
N LYS A 165 -21.53 10.24 14.12
CA LYS A 165 -22.10 9.26 13.20
C LYS A 165 -21.11 8.99 12.06
N GLN A 166 -20.45 7.84 12.09
CA GLN A 166 -19.51 7.44 11.06
C GLN A 166 -20.25 6.92 9.82
N ILE A 167 -19.95 7.49 8.65
CA ILE A 167 -20.54 7.10 7.37
C ILE A 167 -19.48 6.32 6.58
N ALA A 168 -19.73 5.02 6.38
CA ALA A 168 -18.81 4.12 5.66
C ALA A 168 -18.94 4.29 4.14
N LEU A 169 -17.86 4.69 3.46
CA LEU A 169 -17.85 5.06 2.04
C LEU A 169 -16.68 4.43 1.25
N GLY A 170 -15.98 3.45 1.80
CA GLY A 170 -14.81 2.85 1.16
C GLY A 170 -13.72 3.91 0.90
N SER A 171 -13.30 4.07 -0.36
CA SER A 171 -12.38 5.13 -0.79
C SER A 171 -13.04 6.50 -1.04
N GLY A 172 -14.35 6.62 -0.83
CA GLY A 172 -15.15 7.77 -1.22
C GLY A 172 -15.33 8.96 -0.26
N PRO A 173 -14.71 9.07 0.94
CA PRO A 173 -14.88 10.23 1.81
C PRO A 173 -14.48 11.58 1.18
N GLY A 174 -13.36 11.66 0.45
CA GLY A 174 -12.91 12.85 -0.26
C GLY A 174 -13.91 13.30 -1.34
N PRO A 175 -14.28 12.45 -2.31
CA PRO A 175 -15.33 12.73 -3.29
C PRO A 175 -16.67 13.11 -2.68
N ALA A 176 -17.08 12.50 -1.56
CA ALA A 176 -18.34 12.81 -0.89
C ALA A 176 -18.32 14.22 -0.24
N LEU A 177 -17.18 14.59 0.36
CA LEU A 177 -16.95 15.94 0.90
C LEU A 177 -16.96 16.99 -0.22
N LEU A 178 -16.26 16.74 -1.33
CA LEU A 178 -16.25 17.62 -2.50
C LEU A 178 -17.64 17.85 -3.09
N ALA A 179 -18.43 16.79 -3.17
CA ALA A 179 -19.81 16.85 -3.67
C ALA A 179 -20.81 17.48 -2.66
N GLY A 180 -20.36 17.88 -1.46
CA GLY A 180 -21.22 18.44 -0.41
C GLY A 180 -22.20 17.42 0.21
N ARG A 181 -21.95 16.12 0.02
CA ARG A 181 -22.76 15.06 0.63
C ARG A 181 -22.37 14.77 2.07
N LEU A 182 -21.21 15.24 2.48
CA LEU A 182 -20.68 15.24 3.84
C LEU A 182 -20.10 16.61 4.16
N HIS A 183 -20.12 16.96 5.44
CA HIS A 183 -19.48 18.18 5.96
C HIS A 183 -18.09 17.88 6.53
N TYR A 184 -17.86 16.66 7.02
CA TYR A 184 -16.61 16.25 7.65
C TYR A 184 -16.17 14.87 7.14
N ALA A 185 -14.86 14.70 6.95
CA ALA A 185 -14.31 13.44 6.51
C ALA A 185 -12.90 13.20 7.05
N VAL A 186 -12.52 11.93 7.19
CA VAL A 186 -11.13 11.51 7.34
C VAL A 186 -10.54 11.36 5.95
N LEU A 187 -9.48 12.12 5.65
CA LEU A 187 -8.92 12.33 4.32
C LEU A 187 -7.44 11.95 4.28
N HIS A 188 -6.95 11.69 3.08
CA HIS A 188 -5.54 11.52 2.72
C HIS A 188 -4.99 12.78 2.03
N LEU A 189 -3.66 12.86 1.85
CA LEU A 189 -3.01 14.01 1.19
C LEU A 189 -3.41 14.18 -0.28
N ASP A 190 -3.73 13.10 -0.99
CA ASP A 190 -4.27 13.16 -2.36
C ASP A 190 -5.68 13.71 -2.41
N ASP A 191 -6.53 13.42 -1.42
CA ASP A 191 -7.84 14.08 -1.28
C ASP A 191 -7.66 15.60 -1.13
N LEU A 192 -6.64 16.06 -0.37
CA LEU A 192 -6.34 17.48 -0.22
C LEU A 192 -5.92 18.10 -1.56
N ALA A 193 -5.02 17.43 -2.30
CA ALA A 193 -4.57 17.88 -3.61
C ALA A 193 -5.74 18.01 -4.60
N GLU A 194 -6.68 17.07 -4.59
CA GLU A 194 -7.89 17.11 -5.42
C GLU A 194 -8.80 18.28 -5.02
N ILE A 195 -9.05 18.49 -3.71
CA ILE A 195 -9.87 19.58 -3.18
C ILE A 195 -9.31 20.93 -3.59
N GLU A 196 -7.98 21.11 -3.47
CA GLU A 196 -7.29 22.34 -3.88
C GLU A 196 -7.32 22.55 -5.40
N HIS A 197 -7.13 21.48 -6.18
CA HIS A 197 -7.20 21.54 -7.64
C HIS A 197 -8.59 21.99 -8.13
N GLN A 198 -9.65 21.61 -7.42
CA GLN A 198 -11.02 22.07 -7.71
C GLN A 198 -11.32 23.48 -7.16
N GLY A 199 -10.31 24.23 -6.71
CA GLY A 199 -10.42 25.60 -6.24
C GLY A 199 -11.12 25.73 -4.87
N LYS A 200 -11.28 24.62 -4.13
CA LYS A 200 -11.82 24.64 -2.77
C LYS A 200 -10.67 24.65 -1.75
N LYS A 201 -10.88 25.24 -0.60
CA LYS A 201 -9.92 25.23 0.51
C LYS A 201 -10.40 24.26 1.57
N LEU A 202 -9.51 23.35 2.00
CA LEU A 202 -9.78 22.49 3.13
C LEU A 202 -9.39 23.16 4.45
N ASN A 203 -10.31 23.16 5.41
CA ASN A 203 -10.06 23.49 6.80
C ASN A 203 -9.71 22.18 7.54
N ILE A 204 -8.42 22.00 7.92
CA ILE A 204 -7.94 20.83 8.64
C ILE A 204 -8.23 21.04 10.12
N LEU A 205 -9.09 20.19 10.69
CA LEU A 205 -9.47 20.22 12.10
C LEU A 205 -8.49 19.45 12.97
N LEU A 206 -8.06 18.29 12.48
CA LEU A 206 -7.08 17.40 13.14
C LEU A 206 -6.15 16.82 12.09
N ALA A 207 -4.88 16.66 12.44
CA ALA A 207 -3.90 15.97 11.60
C ALA A 207 -3.15 14.93 12.44
N MET A 208 -3.04 13.71 11.93
CA MET A 208 -2.41 12.59 12.65
C MET A 208 -0.97 12.92 13.06
N LYS A 209 -0.20 13.59 12.20
CA LYS A 209 1.17 14.02 12.50
C LYS A 209 1.29 14.92 13.74
N ASN A 210 0.23 15.65 14.09
CA ASN A 210 0.20 16.55 15.25
C ASN A 210 -0.38 15.88 16.49
N THR A 211 -1.38 15.01 16.31
CA THR A 211 -2.11 14.37 17.40
C THR A 211 -1.46 13.08 17.88
N ASN A 212 -0.83 12.32 16.98
CA ASN A 212 -0.15 11.05 17.26
C ASN A 212 1.09 10.88 16.36
N PRO A 213 2.17 11.65 16.57
CA PRO A 213 3.37 11.67 15.71
C PRO A 213 4.13 10.34 15.69
N THR A 214 3.94 9.52 16.73
CA THR A 214 4.51 8.16 16.82
C THR A 214 3.65 7.09 16.12
N SER A 215 2.53 7.45 15.49
CA SER A 215 1.72 6.50 14.74
C SER A 215 2.48 5.97 13.53
N HIS A 216 2.20 4.71 13.17
CA HIS A 216 2.66 4.07 11.94
C HIS A 216 1.48 3.86 10.99
N TYR A 217 1.71 4.06 9.69
CA TYR A 217 0.60 4.04 8.73
C TYR A 217 0.37 2.68 8.08
N LEU A 218 1.25 2.25 7.18
CA LEU A 218 0.99 1.12 6.28
C LEU A 218 2.07 0.04 6.42
N THR A 219 1.65 -1.21 6.44
CA THR A 219 2.54 -2.38 6.41
C THR A 219 2.23 -3.26 5.22
N LEU A 220 3.27 -3.76 4.56
CA LEU A 220 3.18 -4.87 3.63
C LEU A 220 3.27 -6.16 4.44
N VAL A 221 2.18 -6.89 4.50
CA VAL A 221 2.06 -8.11 5.32
C VAL A 221 2.00 -9.36 4.47
N VAL A 222 2.48 -10.45 5.04
CA VAL A 222 2.47 -11.80 4.47
C VAL A 222 2.20 -12.81 5.58
N ARG A 223 1.62 -13.97 5.25
CA ARG A 223 1.56 -15.10 6.19
C ARG A 223 2.93 -15.73 6.36
N LYS A 224 3.27 -16.14 7.60
CA LYS A 224 4.57 -16.77 7.91
C LYS A 224 4.82 -18.01 7.07
N ASP A 225 3.85 -18.90 6.93
CA ASP A 225 3.97 -20.11 6.14
C ASP A 225 4.17 -19.84 4.63
N ASN A 226 3.54 -18.78 4.12
CA ASN A 226 3.73 -18.34 2.73
C ASN A 226 5.12 -17.71 2.55
N LEU A 227 5.59 -16.92 3.53
CA LEU A 227 6.94 -16.37 3.51
C LEU A 227 8.00 -17.46 3.50
N GLU A 228 7.86 -18.50 4.32
CA GLU A 228 8.77 -19.65 4.33
C GLU A 228 8.80 -20.38 2.99
N LYS A 229 7.63 -20.66 2.39
CA LYS A 229 7.52 -21.39 1.12
C LYS A 229 7.98 -20.61 -0.09
N ASN A 230 7.73 -19.30 -0.13
CA ASN A 230 7.88 -18.45 -1.32
C ASN A 230 8.84 -17.28 -1.09
N ARG A 231 9.79 -17.42 -0.14
CA ARG A 231 10.69 -16.35 0.30
C ARG A 231 11.38 -15.61 -0.86
N ASP A 232 11.99 -16.35 -1.80
CA ASP A 232 12.69 -15.74 -2.94
C ASP A 232 11.77 -14.83 -3.77
N ALA A 233 10.57 -15.29 -4.10
CA ALA A 233 9.60 -14.50 -4.87
C ALA A 233 9.12 -13.27 -4.09
N ILE A 234 8.92 -13.38 -2.78
CA ILE A 234 8.52 -12.27 -1.89
C ILE A 234 9.66 -11.25 -1.79
N VAL A 235 10.91 -11.69 -1.60
CA VAL A 235 12.09 -10.81 -1.55
C VAL A 235 12.25 -10.03 -2.86
N ARG A 236 12.12 -10.69 -4.03
CA ARG A 236 12.16 -10.03 -5.35
C ARG A 236 11.03 -9.02 -5.54
N THR A 237 9.84 -9.32 -5.03
CA THR A 237 8.70 -8.40 -5.04
C THR A 237 9.00 -7.14 -4.22
N VAL A 238 9.55 -7.32 -3.01
CA VAL A 238 9.94 -6.19 -2.16
C VAL A 238 11.09 -5.39 -2.78
N ALA A 239 12.07 -6.04 -3.45
CA ALA A 239 13.15 -5.36 -4.16
C ALA A 239 12.62 -4.43 -5.27
N GLY A 240 11.62 -4.86 -6.05
CA GLY A 240 10.95 -3.99 -7.03
C GLY A 240 10.26 -2.79 -6.40
N MET A 241 9.65 -2.95 -5.22
CA MET A 241 9.04 -1.84 -4.49
C MET A 241 10.08 -0.87 -3.91
N ILE A 242 11.19 -1.36 -3.37
CA ILE A 242 12.30 -0.50 -2.89
C ILE A 242 12.85 0.33 -4.03
N GLU A 243 13.08 -0.27 -5.21
CA GLU A 243 13.56 0.48 -6.38
C GLU A 243 12.53 1.52 -6.84
N ALA A 244 11.24 1.20 -6.79
CA ALA A 244 10.18 2.18 -7.05
C ALA A 244 10.20 3.33 -6.03
N ALA A 245 10.41 3.04 -4.73
CA ALA A 245 10.55 4.08 -3.73
C ALA A 245 11.72 5.02 -4.03
N HIS A 246 12.89 4.50 -4.43
CA HIS A 246 14.04 5.32 -4.86
C HIS A 246 13.70 6.14 -6.10
N PHE A 247 13.06 5.54 -7.11
CA PHE A 247 12.64 6.23 -8.34
C PHE A 247 11.70 7.40 -8.06
N MET A 248 10.77 7.24 -7.12
CA MET A 248 9.79 8.27 -6.74
C MET A 248 10.42 9.46 -6.01
N GLN A 249 11.62 9.31 -5.41
CA GLN A 249 12.33 10.39 -4.72
C GLN A 249 12.97 11.38 -5.70
N ASP A 250 13.27 11.00 -6.95
CA ASP A 250 13.89 11.91 -7.93
C ASP A 250 12.80 12.78 -8.60
N PRO A 251 12.86 14.11 -8.44
CA PRO A 251 11.90 15.03 -9.05
C PRO A 251 11.77 14.91 -10.57
N LYS A 252 12.81 14.42 -11.26
CA LYS A 252 12.79 14.19 -12.72
C LYS A 252 11.78 13.14 -13.13
N ASN A 253 11.42 12.25 -12.23
CA ASN A 253 10.49 11.15 -12.45
C ASN A 253 9.03 11.50 -12.15
N ALA A 254 8.74 12.75 -11.72
CA ALA A 254 7.41 13.16 -11.28
C ALA A 254 6.32 12.89 -12.34
N ASP A 255 6.61 13.07 -13.62
CA ASP A 255 5.67 12.78 -14.71
C ASP A 255 5.38 11.30 -14.85
N ALA A 256 6.40 10.46 -14.79
CA ALA A 256 6.24 9.00 -14.88
C ALA A 256 5.50 8.43 -13.65
N VAL A 257 5.78 8.99 -12.46
CA VAL A 257 5.06 8.63 -11.22
C VAL A 257 3.59 9.05 -11.31
N ALA A 258 3.30 10.28 -11.76
CA ALA A 258 1.94 10.77 -11.92
C ALA A 258 1.14 9.95 -12.95
N GLU A 259 1.79 9.46 -14.01
CA GLU A 259 1.19 8.55 -14.98
C GLU A 259 0.90 7.17 -14.36
N ALA A 260 1.83 6.61 -13.57
CA ALA A 260 1.59 5.39 -12.83
C ALA A 260 0.44 5.52 -11.81
N ALA A 261 0.33 6.70 -11.20
CA ALA A 261 -0.74 7.03 -10.25
C ALA A 261 -2.11 7.27 -10.90
N SER A 262 -2.25 7.28 -12.25
CA SER A 262 -3.54 7.44 -12.94
C SER A 262 -4.59 6.40 -12.52
N VAL A 263 -4.17 5.26 -11.99
CA VAL A 263 -5.03 4.22 -11.41
C VAL A 263 -5.88 4.69 -10.24
N THR A 264 -5.51 5.81 -9.58
CA THR A 264 -6.27 6.42 -8.49
C THR A 264 -7.53 7.15 -8.98
N GLY A 265 -7.63 7.42 -10.27
CA GLY A 265 -8.69 8.22 -10.88
C GLY A 265 -8.42 9.73 -10.88
N HIS A 266 -7.36 10.21 -10.22
CA HIS A 266 -6.95 11.61 -10.28
C HIS A 266 -6.28 11.97 -11.61
N ASN A 267 -6.39 13.23 -12.01
CA ASN A 267 -5.65 13.73 -13.16
C ASN A 267 -4.15 13.90 -12.85
N LYS A 268 -3.35 14.14 -13.90
CA LYS A 268 -1.88 14.22 -13.80
C LYS A 268 -1.41 15.30 -12.83
N GLU A 269 -2.05 16.47 -12.82
CA GLU A 269 -1.63 17.60 -11.98
C GLU A 269 -1.93 17.33 -10.50
N VAL A 270 -3.07 16.74 -10.19
CA VAL A 270 -3.41 16.27 -8.83
C VAL A 270 -2.41 15.20 -8.39
N ASN A 271 -2.09 14.23 -9.25
CA ASN A 271 -1.11 13.19 -8.93
C ASN A 271 0.29 13.77 -8.66
N LYS A 272 0.72 14.81 -9.38
CA LYS A 272 1.99 15.51 -9.09
C LYS A 272 1.94 16.27 -7.76
N ALA A 273 0.84 16.97 -7.47
CA ALA A 273 0.67 17.68 -6.21
C ALA A 273 0.65 16.69 -5.04
N ALA A 274 -0.05 15.57 -5.17
CA ALA A 274 -0.06 14.48 -4.21
C ALA A 274 1.35 13.91 -3.99
N LEU A 275 2.10 13.59 -5.07
CA LEU A 275 3.48 13.11 -4.96
C LEU A 275 4.34 14.05 -4.10
N LYS A 276 4.29 15.36 -4.40
CA LYS A 276 5.03 16.37 -3.64
C LYS A 276 4.64 16.38 -2.16
N ALA A 277 3.34 16.28 -1.85
CA ALA A 277 2.84 16.26 -0.48
C ALA A 277 3.32 15.02 0.29
N PHE A 278 3.23 13.84 -0.34
CA PHE A 278 3.69 12.58 0.25
C PHE A 278 5.22 12.53 0.44
N LEU A 279 6.00 13.02 -0.52
CA LEU A 279 7.46 13.17 -0.37
C LEU A 279 7.81 14.14 0.77
N GLY A 280 7.02 15.19 0.97
CA GLY A 280 7.23 16.17 2.05
C GLY A 280 7.05 15.62 3.46
N ILE A 281 6.57 14.40 3.61
CA ILE A 281 6.45 13.68 4.89
C ILE A 281 7.29 12.40 4.94
N ASP A 282 8.23 12.20 4.00
CA ASP A 282 9.02 10.96 3.87
C ASP A 282 8.14 9.70 3.92
N PHE A 283 7.07 9.71 3.10
CA PHE A 283 6.01 8.69 3.19
C PHE A 283 6.50 7.30 2.80
N TRP A 284 7.14 7.16 1.63
CA TRP A 284 7.67 5.88 1.16
C TRP A 284 9.08 5.66 1.70
N ALA A 285 9.24 4.63 2.53
CA ALA A 285 10.54 4.27 3.06
C ALA A 285 11.48 3.83 1.92
N SER A 286 12.60 4.52 1.78
CA SER A 286 13.63 4.27 0.76
C SER A 286 15.01 3.97 1.35
N LYS A 287 15.21 4.25 2.63
CA LYS A 287 16.50 4.10 3.32
C LYS A 287 16.52 2.93 4.32
N ASP A 288 15.36 2.50 4.77
CA ASP A 288 15.15 1.44 5.73
C ASP A 288 13.89 0.63 5.40
N ASP A 289 13.53 -0.32 6.25
CA ASP A 289 12.35 -1.18 6.07
C ASP A 289 11.00 -0.45 6.27
N GLY A 290 11.04 0.80 6.71
CA GLY A 290 9.84 1.56 7.03
C GLY A 290 9.05 1.01 8.23
N LEU A 291 9.65 0.19 9.08
CA LEU A 291 9.02 -0.48 10.22
C LEU A 291 9.72 -0.12 11.55
N PRO A 292 9.88 1.18 11.91
CA PRO A 292 10.58 1.58 13.12
C PRO A 292 9.87 1.04 14.38
N GLN A 293 10.63 0.36 15.24
CA GLN A 293 10.11 -0.36 16.41
C GLN A 293 9.27 0.52 17.31
N ASN A 294 9.75 1.71 17.62
CA ASN A 294 9.03 2.66 18.49
C ASN A 294 7.64 3.04 17.95
N LYS A 295 7.47 3.15 16.63
CA LYS A 295 6.16 3.46 16.03
C LYS A 295 5.24 2.24 16.03
N ILE A 296 5.75 1.06 15.70
CA ILE A 296 4.96 -0.19 15.73
C ILE A 296 4.44 -0.46 17.14
N GLU A 297 5.32 -0.35 18.15
CA GLU A 297 4.95 -0.52 19.57
C GLU A 297 3.97 0.55 20.06
N ALA A 298 4.14 1.81 19.61
CA ALA A 298 3.21 2.89 19.94
C ALA A 298 1.80 2.62 19.36
N VAL A 299 1.71 2.09 18.14
CA VAL A 299 0.42 1.68 17.55
C VAL A 299 -0.19 0.53 18.35
N ALA A 300 0.59 -0.49 18.71
CA ALA A 300 0.12 -1.63 19.50
C ALA A 300 -0.42 -1.18 20.89
N ALA A 301 0.31 -0.31 21.57
CA ALA A 301 -0.12 0.29 22.83
C ALA A 301 -1.40 1.14 22.67
N LEU A 302 -1.48 1.94 21.61
CA LEU A 302 -2.68 2.72 21.30
C LEU A 302 -3.89 1.83 21.07
N MET A 303 -3.74 0.73 20.30
CA MET A 303 -4.83 -0.21 20.03
C MET A 303 -5.37 -0.86 21.32
N LYS A 304 -4.50 -1.17 22.28
CA LYS A 304 -4.89 -1.64 23.61
C LYS A 304 -5.63 -0.54 24.38
N LYS A 305 -5.06 0.68 24.42
CA LYS A 305 -5.62 1.83 25.15
C LYS A 305 -7.03 2.21 24.69
N ILE A 306 -7.29 2.19 23.39
CA ILE A 306 -8.61 2.55 22.81
C ILE A 306 -9.59 1.37 22.78
N GLY A 307 -9.24 0.21 23.36
CA GLY A 307 -10.10 -0.96 23.44
C GLY A 307 -10.29 -1.73 22.13
N SER A 308 -9.47 -1.47 21.10
CA SER A 308 -9.48 -2.24 19.85
C SER A 308 -8.88 -3.63 20.04
N ILE A 309 -7.87 -3.77 20.90
CA ILE A 309 -7.39 -5.06 21.41
C ILE A 309 -8.20 -5.40 22.65
N LYS A 310 -8.77 -6.62 22.68
CA LYS A 310 -9.62 -7.11 23.75
C LYS A 310 -8.90 -7.03 25.11
N PRO A 311 -9.64 -6.86 26.22
CA PRO A 311 -9.03 -6.76 27.55
C PRO A 311 -8.18 -7.96 27.95
N ASP A 312 -8.58 -9.17 27.53
CA ASP A 312 -7.92 -10.45 27.81
C ASP A 312 -6.79 -10.81 26.81
N LYS A 313 -6.54 -9.94 25.83
CA LYS A 313 -5.47 -10.13 24.82
C LYS A 313 -4.35 -9.12 25.00
N GLU A 314 -3.11 -9.57 24.80
CA GLU A 314 -1.95 -8.69 24.76
C GLU A 314 -1.61 -8.24 23.34
N PRO A 315 -1.10 -7.01 23.17
CA PRO A 315 -0.60 -6.53 21.90
C PRO A 315 0.51 -7.46 21.36
N VAL A 316 0.49 -7.71 20.06
CA VAL A 316 1.59 -8.43 19.42
C VAL A 316 2.90 -7.67 19.65
N THR A 317 3.96 -8.38 20.02
CA THR A 317 5.30 -7.78 20.18
C THR A 317 5.94 -7.49 18.83
N TYR A 318 6.86 -6.54 18.79
CA TYR A 318 7.57 -6.14 17.57
C TYR A 318 8.23 -7.35 16.87
N ASP A 319 9.00 -8.15 17.60
CA ASP A 319 9.74 -9.30 17.03
C ASP A 319 8.84 -10.43 16.51
N LYS A 320 7.60 -10.52 17.02
CA LYS A 320 6.60 -11.45 16.48
C LYS A 320 5.93 -10.93 15.23
N PHE A 321 5.86 -9.60 15.07
CA PHE A 321 5.13 -8.93 14.00
C PHE A 321 6.01 -8.53 12.82
N VAL A 322 7.30 -8.23 13.01
CA VAL A 322 8.19 -7.69 11.96
C VAL A 322 9.27 -8.69 11.57
N ASP A 323 9.41 -8.94 10.28
CA ASP A 323 10.55 -9.68 9.69
C ASP A 323 11.43 -8.73 8.86
N LYS A 324 12.51 -8.22 9.49
CA LYS A 324 13.49 -7.32 8.84
C LYS A 324 14.36 -8.01 7.79
N THR A 325 14.43 -9.33 7.81
CA THR A 325 15.35 -10.07 6.94
C THR A 325 14.94 -10.01 5.49
N VAL A 326 13.61 -9.90 5.22
CA VAL A 326 13.08 -9.75 3.86
C VAL A 326 13.55 -8.45 3.22
N TRP A 327 13.41 -7.32 3.94
CA TRP A 327 13.88 -6.03 3.43
C TRP A 327 15.39 -6.01 3.23
N LYS A 328 16.16 -6.57 4.18
CA LYS A 328 17.63 -6.66 4.08
C LYS A 328 18.06 -7.39 2.81
N ASP A 329 17.46 -8.55 2.54
CA ASP A 329 17.78 -9.37 1.37
C ASP A 329 17.33 -8.66 0.07
N ALA A 330 16.14 -8.04 0.08
CA ALA A 330 15.60 -7.28 -1.04
C ALA A 330 16.46 -6.05 -1.37
N ASN A 331 16.84 -5.27 -0.36
CA ASN A 331 17.69 -4.09 -0.53
C ASN A 331 19.08 -4.41 -1.07
N ALA A 332 19.62 -5.60 -0.75
CA ALA A 332 20.87 -6.07 -1.31
C ALA A 332 20.80 -6.33 -2.83
N MET A 333 19.59 -6.49 -3.40
CA MET A 333 19.35 -6.65 -4.83
C MET A 333 19.20 -5.30 -5.57
N VAL A 334 18.96 -4.22 -4.85
CA VAL A 334 18.71 -2.87 -5.40
C VAL A 334 20.01 -2.07 -5.38
N LYS A 335 20.99 -2.50 -6.18
CA LYS A 335 22.30 -1.84 -6.32
C LYS A 335 22.51 -1.28 -7.71
#